data_49f15322be808d9d51ab57da31ebe337
#
_entry.id   49f15322be808d9d51ab57da31ebe337
#
_cell.length_a   1.000
_cell.length_b   1.000
_cell.length_c   1.000
_cell.angle_alpha   90.00
_cell.angle_beta   90.00
_cell.angle_gamma   90.00
#
_symmetry.space_group_name_H-M   'P 1'
#
loop_
_entity.id
_entity.type
_entity.pdbx_description
1 polymer ?
#
loop_
_entity_poly.entity_id
_entity_poly.type
_entity_poly.pdbx_seq_one_letter_code
_entity_poly.pdbx_strand_id
1 'polypeptide(L)'
;MTLYPNKIKWVLVLLGCISFIAMGIFLIGDHDTETLLGLFICMLGGLGILLSILTLWPNSSWLKLGPDGMRERVLFRKFHYHWSEVTRFGITVVRHRSGAYRSDTKFVSFWIKCDEDMRSLSECYGEKAEELMKILESYRNRYI
;
A
#
# COMPACT_ATOMS: atom_id res chain seq x y z
N MET A 1 -13.16 14.46 -4.60
CA MET A 1 -11.93 14.04 -5.31
C MET A 1 -11.63 12.59 -4.96
N THR A 2 -11.18 11.76 -5.91
CA THR A 2 -10.82 10.36 -5.66
C THR A 2 -9.39 10.13 -6.09
N LEU A 3 -8.57 9.62 -5.18
CA LEU A 3 -7.17 9.31 -5.38
C LEU A 3 -6.99 7.79 -5.43
N TYR A 4 -6.12 7.32 -6.32
CA TYR A 4 -5.84 5.90 -6.51
C TYR A 4 -4.37 5.60 -6.23
N PRO A 5 -4.05 4.42 -5.68
CA PRO A 5 -2.68 4.01 -5.44
C PRO A 5 -1.90 3.82 -6.74
N ASN A 6 -0.59 4.02 -6.67
CA ASN A 6 0.29 3.78 -7.81
C ASN A 6 0.43 2.27 -8.06
N LYS A 7 -0.23 1.78 -9.12
CA LYS A 7 -0.27 0.35 -9.48
C LYS A 7 1.02 -0.17 -10.14
N ILE A 8 1.90 0.73 -10.58
CA ILE A 8 3.14 0.35 -11.29
C ILE A 8 4.01 -0.58 -10.43
N LYS A 9 4.10 -0.30 -9.11
CA LYS A 9 4.86 -1.15 -8.18
C LYS A 9 4.34 -2.59 -8.18
N TRP A 10 3.04 -2.77 -8.18
CA TRP A 10 2.40 -4.08 -8.14
C TRP A 10 2.52 -4.85 -9.48
N VAL A 11 2.56 -4.12 -10.61
CA VAL A 11 2.88 -4.71 -11.91
C VAL A 11 4.32 -5.24 -11.92
N LEU A 12 5.28 -4.49 -11.38
CA LEU A 12 6.68 -4.96 -11.25
C LEU A 12 6.79 -6.18 -10.35
N VAL A 13 6.06 -6.20 -9.23
CA VAL A 13 6.01 -7.37 -8.33
C VAL A 13 5.44 -8.58 -9.07
N LEU A 14 4.37 -8.41 -9.86
CA LEU A 14 3.77 -9.47 -10.65
C LEU A 14 4.76 -10.06 -11.65
N LEU A 15 5.48 -9.22 -12.38
CA LEU A 15 6.52 -9.65 -13.33
C LEU A 15 7.65 -10.42 -12.61
N GLY A 16 8.09 -9.93 -11.45
CA GLY A 16 9.06 -10.63 -10.61
C GLY A 16 8.57 -12.01 -10.20
N CYS A 17 7.32 -12.13 -9.74
CA CYS A 17 6.75 -13.42 -9.35
C CYS A 17 6.64 -14.41 -10.51
N ILE A 18 6.32 -13.93 -11.71
CA ILE A 18 6.31 -14.78 -12.92
C ILE A 18 7.72 -15.31 -13.22
N SER A 19 8.75 -14.46 -13.10
CA SER A 19 10.14 -14.88 -13.27
C SER A 19 10.56 -15.93 -12.23
N PHE A 20 10.10 -15.78 -10.98
CA PHE A 20 10.34 -16.78 -9.92
C PHE A 20 9.71 -18.12 -10.26
N ILE A 21 8.48 -18.15 -10.76
CA ILE A 21 7.83 -19.41 -11.18
C ILE A 21 8.59 -20.07 -12.33
N ALA A 22 8.98 -19.30 -13.34
CA ALA A 22 9.76 -19.82 -14.46
C ALA A 22 11.08 -20.46 -13.99
N MET A 23 11.78 -19.81 -13.06
CA MET A 23 13.00 -20.34 -12.45
C MET A 23 12.73 -21.59 -11.61
N GLY A 24 11.63 -21.63 -10.85
CA GLY A 24 11.24 -22.81 -10.06
C GLY A 24 10.92 -24.01 -10.97
N ILE A 25 10.23 -23.80 -12.08
CA ILE A 25 9.95 -24.88 -13.07
C ILE A 25 11.24 -25.40 -13.69
N PHE A 26 12.19 -24.50 -14.00
CA PHE A 26 13.49 -24.89 -14.54
C PHE A 26 14.27 -25.78 -13.57
N LEU A 27 14.27 -25.44 -12.28
CA LEU A 27 14.94 -26.22 -11.23
C LEU A 27 14.29 -27.61 -11.00
N ILE A 28 12.97 -27.73 -11.20
CA ILE A 28 12.28 -29.03 -11.10
C ILE A 28 12.64 -29.94 -12.26
N GLY A 29 12.95 -29.38 -13.44
CA GLY A 29 13.32 -30.13 -14.65
C GLY A 29 14.75 -30.69 -14.61
N ASP A 30 15.60 -30.18 -13.78
CA ASP A 30 16.99 -30.62 -13.62
C ASP A 30 17.04 -31.73 -12.56
N HIS A 31 17.30 -32.97 -13.01
CA HIS A 31 16.99 -34.24 -12.32
C HIS A 31 17.70 -34.54 -11.00
N ASP A 32 18.62 -33.68 -10.51
CA ASP A 32 19.57 -34.10 -9.45
C ASP A 32 19.44 -33.43 -8.09
N THR A 33 18.38 -33.19 -7.47
CA THR A 33 18.33 -32.87 -6.01
C THR A 33 17.55 -31.63 -5.58
N GLU A 34 17.13 -30.77 -6.49
CA GLU A 34 16.56 -29.48 -6.10
C GLU A 34 15.04 -29.35 -6.32
N THR A 35 14.35 -30.50 -6.54
CA THR A 35 12.89 -30.51 -6.76
C THR A 35 12.11 -29.85 -5.62
N LEU A 36 12.56 -30.04 -4.39
CA LEU A 36 11.93 -29.44 -3.20
C LEU A 36 12.12 -27.92 -3.18
N LEU A 37 13.32 -27.45 -3.57
CA LEU A 37 13.61 -26.03 -3.67
C LEU A 37 12.79 -25.37 -4.80
N GLY A 38 12.75 -26.03 -5.97
CA GLY A 38 11.94 -25.58 -7.10
C GLY A 38 10.45 -25.45 -6.75
N LEU A 39 9.91 -26.45 -6.04
CA LEU A 39 8.52 -26.44 -5.55
C LEU A 39 8.27 -25.28 -4.56
N PHE A 40 9.20 -25.03 -3.67
CA PHE A 40 9.11 -23.93 -2.70
C PHE A 40 9.11 -22.56 -3.40
N ILE A 41 9.98 -22.38 -4.41
CA ILE A 41 10.05 -21.15 -5.21
C ILE A 41 8.75 -20.96 -6.01
N CYS A 42 8.20 -22.00 -6.61
CA CYS A 42 6.92 -21.93 -7.31
C CYS A 42 5.76 -21.58 -6.37
N MET A 43 5.74 -22.11 -5.15
CA MET A 43 4.73 -21.79 -4.16
C MET A 43 4.80 -20.32 -3.74
N LEU A 44 5.99 -19.80 -3.46
CA LEU A 44 6.20 -18.39 -3.13
C LEU A 44 5.80 -17.47 -4.29
N GLY A 45 6.21 -17.81 -5.51
CA GLY A 45 5.83 -17.07 -6.71
C GLY A 45 4.32 -17.04 -6.93
N GLY A 46 3.65 -18.18 -6.76
CA GLY A 46 2.20 -18.31 -6.88
C GLY A 46 1.44 -17.45 -5.85
N LEU A 47 1.92 -17.44 -4.62
CA LEU A 47 1.35 -16.61 -3.55
C LEU A 47 1.54 -15.12 -3.83
N GLY A 48 2.70 -14.73 -4.37
CA GLY A 48 2.99 -13.37 -4.81
C GLY A 48 2.11 -12.91 -5.97
N ILE A 49 1.83 -13.78 -6.95
CA ILE A 49 0.89 -13.51 -8.05
C ILE A 49 -0.52 -13.28 -7.50
N LEU A 50 -1.00 -14.13 -6.60
CA LEU A 50 -2.32 -14.00 -5.99
C LEU A 50 -2.47 -12.64 -5.29
N LEU A 51 -1.50 -12.24 -4.47
CA LEU A 51 -1.50 -10.96 -3.80
C LEU A 51 -1.45 -9.78 -4.79
N SER A 52 -0.65 -9.90 -5.85
CA SER A 52 -0.54 -8.86 -6.89
C SER A 52 -1.86 -8.68 -7.64
N ILE A 53 -2.55 -9.77 -7.98
CA ILE A 53 -3.87 -9.71 -8.64
C ILE A 53 -4.90 -9.07 -7.71
N LEU A 54 -4.94 -9.43 -6.43
CA LEU A 54 -5.87 -8.84 -5.46
C LEU A 54 -5.66 -7.33 -5.31
N THR A 55 -4.41 -6.86 -5.33
CA THR A 55 -4.11 -5.42 -5.21
C THR A 55 -4.29 -4.65 -6.51
N LEU A 56 -4.07 -5.29 -7.66
CA LEU A 56 -4.32 -4.71 -8.98
C LEU A 56 -5.80 -4.66 -9.33
N TRP A 57 -6.65 -5.40 -8.62
CA TRP A 57 -8.10 -5.43 -8.88
C TRP A 57 -8.67 -4.01 -8.90
N PRO A 58 -9.53 -3.68 -9.88
CA PRO A 58 -10.15 -2.35 -9.95
C PRO A 58 -10.91 -2.06 -8.66
N ASN A 59 -10.74 -0.85 -8.13
CA ASN A 59 -11.35 -0.39 -6.87
C ASN A 59 -10.95 -1.17 -5.59
N SER A 60 -9.83 -1.91 -5.60
CA SER A 60 -9.32 -2.57 -4.40
C SER A 60 -8.91 -1.56 -3.31
N SER A 61 -8.31 -0.45 -3.72
CA SER A 61 -7.87 0.61 -2.82
C SER A 61 -8.16 1.98 -3.44
N TRP A 62 -8.68 2.91 -2.67
CA TRP A 62 -8.92 4.30 -3.07
C TRP A 62 -9.13 5.19 -1.84
N LEU A 63 -8.80 6.47 -1.99
CA LEU A 63 -9.09 7.52 -1.04
C LEU A 63 -10.05 8.53 -1.69
N LYS A 64 -11.26 8.66 -1.14
CA LYS A 64 -12.27 9.61 -1.60
C LYS A 64 -12.42 10.73 -0.58
N LEU A 65 -12.19 11.95 -1.04
CA LEU A 65 -12.39 13.17 -0.26
C LEU A 65 -13.74 13.78 -0.62
N GLY A 66 -14.59 13.95 0.36
CA GLY A 66 -15.93 14.54 0.24
C GLY A 66 -16.16 15.68 1.22
N PRO A 67 -17.34 16.35 1.15
CA PRO A 67 -17.70 17.39 2.09
C PRO A 67 -17.83 16.87 3.52
N ASP A 68 -18.33 15.66 3.70
CA ASP A 68 -18.59 15.04 5.00
C ASP A 68 -17.33 14.49 5.68
N GLY A 69 -16.24 14.26 4.92
CA GLY A 69 -15.05 13.64 5.45
C GLY A 69 -14.22 12.91 4.39
N MET A 70 -13.29 12.11 4.85
CA MET A 70 -12.47 11.23 4.03
C MET A 70 -12.92 9.77 4.18
N ARG A 71 -12.99 9.08 3.04
CA ARG A 71 -13.30 7.65 2.97
C ARG A 71 -12.12 6.94 2.34
N GLU A 72 -11.54 6.02 3.09
CA GLU A 72 -10.45 5.17 2.63
C GLU A 72 -10.98 3.74 2.42
N ARG A 73 -10.60 3.13 1.33
CA ARG A 73 -10.77 1.70 1.10
C ARG A 73 -9.42 1.06 0.86
N VAL A 74 -9.14 0.04 1.66
CA VAL A 74 -7.92 -0.77 1.54
C VAL A 74 -8.35 -2.23 1.42
N LEU A 75 -8.21 -2.80 0.21
CA LEU A 75 -8.68 -4.14 -0.12
C LEU A 75 -10.16 -4.33 0.24
N PHE A 76 -10.44 -5.06 1.32
CA PHE A 76 -11.82 -5.39 1.75
C PHE A 76 -12.33 -4.48 2.88
N ARG A 77 -11.47 -3.63 3.47
CA ARG A 77 -11.82 -2.75 4.59
C ARG A 77 -12.15 -1.36 4.08
N LYS A 78 -13.21 -0.78 4.63
CA LYS A 78 -13.62 0.60 4.37
C LYS A 78 -13.53 1.37 5.68
N PHE A 79 -12.87 2.51 5.63
CA PHE A 79 -12.76 3.44 6.75
C PHE A 79 -13.43 4.75 6.35
N HIS A 80 -14.13 5.37 7.29
CA HIS A 80 -14.76 6.66 7.11
C HIS A 80 -14.41 7.53 8.31
N TYR A 81 -13.87 8.71 8.03
CA TYR A 81 -13.46 9.69 9.03
C TYR A 81 -14.11 11.03 8.71
N HIS A 82 -14.88 11.58 9.65
CA HIS A 82 -15.47 12.90 9.51
C HIS A 82 -14.43 13.99 9.75
N TRP A 83 -14.50 15.10 9.02
CA TRP A 83 -13.57 16.20 9.19
C TRP A 83 -13.58 16.78 10.61
N SER A 84 -14.73 16.78 11.28
CA SER A 84 -14.90 17.23 12.67
C SER A 84 -14.13 16.36 13.68
N GLU A 85 -13.84 15.12 13.34
CA GLU A 85 -13.11 14.17 14.20
C GLU A 85 -11.60 14.31 14.03
N VAL A 86 -11.14 14.80 12.87
CA VAL A 86 -9.71 14.93 12.57
C VAL A 86 -9.14 16.21 13.16
N THR A 87 -8.24 16.09 14.12
CA THR A 87 -7.65 17.24 14.83
C THR A 87 -6.52 17.88 14.03
N ARG A 88 -5.58 17.07 13.56
CA ARG A 88 -4.40 17.53 12.80
C ARG A 88 -3.88 16.45 11.86
N PHE A 89 -3.14 16.87 10.85
CA PHE A 89 -2.37 16.00 9.98
C PHE A 89 -0.89 16.11 10.30
N GLY A 90 -0.13 15.08 9.98
CA GLY A 90 1.31 15.03 10.12
C GLY A 90 1.94 14.03 9.17
N ILE A 91 3.25 14.02 9.09
CA ILE A 91 4.00 13.06 8.28
C ILE A 91 4.76 12.15 9.22
N THR A 92 4.48 10.85 9.14
CA THR A 92 5.24 9.83 9.84
C THR A 92 6.28 9.25 8.90
N VAL A 93 7.54 9.25 9.34
CA VAL A 93 8.65 8.67 8.59
C VAL A 93 9.01 7.34 9.22
N VAL A 94 8.74 6.26 8.49
CA VAL A 94 9.18 4.93 8.90
C VAL A 94 10.53 4.65 8.28
N ARG A 95 11.54 4.57 9.13
CA ARG A 95 12.92 4.29 8.72
C ARG A 95 13.16 2.79 8.74
N HIS A 96 13.32 2.22 7.56
CA HIS A 96 13.78 0.85 7.41
C HIS A 96 15.30 0.82 7.35
N ARG A 97 15.92 0.24 8.38
CA ARG A 97 17.37 0.04 8.45
C ARG A 97 17.64 -1.46 8.30
N SER A 98 18.04 -1.86 7.10
CA SER A 98 18.48 -3.23 6.83
C SER A 98 19.89 -3.18 6.27
N GLY A 99 20.90 -3.41 7.13
CA GLY A 99 22.30 -3.39 6.75
C GLY A 99 22.75 -2.05 6.15
N ALA A 100 23.29 -2.09 4.93
CA ALA A 100 23.76 -0.91 4.19
C ALA A 100 22.63 -0.13 3.48
N TYR A 101 21.41 -0.65 3.44
CA TYR A 101 20.29 -0.01 2.77
C TYR A 101 19.48 0.82 3.76
N ARG A 102 19.39 2.13 3.51
CA ARG A 102 18.47 3.06 4.18
C ARG A 102 17.31 3.37 3.26
N SER A 103 16.11 3.03 3.65
CA SER A 103 14.90 3.45 2.96
C SER A 103 13.97 4.14 3.95
N ASP A 104 13.67 5.41 3.70
CA ASP A 104 12.72 6.19 4.49
C ASP A 104 11.38 6.21 3.75
N THR A 105 10.36 5.60 4.33
CA THR A 105 9.00 5.65 3.79
C THR A 105 8.19 6.66 4.58
N LYS A 106 7.62 7.65 3.88
CA LYS A 106 6.79 8.70 4.46
C LYS A 106 5.32 8.37 4.28
N PHE A 107 4.55 8.45 5.34
CA PHE A 107 3.11 8.28 5.35
C PHE A 107 2.43 9.53 5.93
N VAL A 108 1.24 9.84 5.43
CA VAL A 108 0.42 10.87 6.06
C VAL A 108 -0.31 10.25 7.25
N SER A 109 -0.14 10.85 8.40
CA SER A 109 -0.80 10.47 9.65
C SER A 109 -1.78 11.55 10.07
N PHE A 110 -2.82 11.17 10.78
CA PHE A 110 -3.80 12.08 11.34
C PHE A 110 -4.21 11.65 12.74
N TRP A 111 -4.64 12.60 13.55
CA TRP A 111 -5.10 12.39 14.92
C TRP A 111 -6.60 12.55 14.98
N ILE A 112 -7.27 11.64 15.68
CA ILE A 112 -8.71 11.63 15.90
C ILE A 112 -8.99 12.18 17.29
N LYS A 113 -9.97 13.09 17.39
CA LYS A 113 -10.30 13.83 18.61
C LYS A 113 -10.73 12.94 19.79
N CYS A 114 -11.34 11.80 19.51
CA CYS A 114 -11.88 10.90 20.54
C CYS A 114 -10.89 9.88 21.09
N ASP A 115 -9.81 9.60 20.38
CA ASP A 115 -9.00 8.40 20.66
C ASP A 115 -7.53 8.74 20.99
N GLU A 116 -7.10 10.00 20.89
CA GLU A 116 -5.69 10.43 20.91
C GLU A 116 -4.74 9.55 20.07
N ASP A 117 -5.30 8.50 19.43
CA ASP A 117 -4.56 7.57 18.62
C ASP A 117 -4.18 8.18 17.28
N MET A 118 -2.90 8.08 16.97
CA MET A 118 -2.36 8.46 15.67
C MET A 118 -2.67 7.34 14.68
N ARG A 119 -3.44 7.67 13.65
CA ARG A 119 -3.69 6.78 12.51
C ARG A 119 -2.92 7.26 11.28
N SER A 120 -2.40 6.34 10.51
CA SER A 120 -1.74 6.64 9.24
C SER A 120 -2.57 6.12 8.08
N LEU A 121 -2.58 6.89 6.98
CA LEU A 121 -3.11 6.40 5.72
C LEU A 121 -2.24 5.23 5.24
N SER A 122 -2.90 4.24 4.64
CA SER A 122 -2.23 3.01 4.19
C SER A 122 -1.22 3.26 3.06
N GLU A 123 -1.48 4.28 2.23
CA GLU A 123 -0.63 4.67 1.09
C GLU A 123 -0.71 6.18 0.82
N CYS A 124 0.25 6.68 0.05
CA CYS A 124 0.23 8.08 -0.43
C CYS A 124 -0.58 8.28 -1.73
N TYR A 125 -1.29 7.27 -2.22
CA TYR A 125 -2.21 7.33 -3.37
C TYR A 125 -1.61 8.01 -4.61
N GLY A 126 -0.36 7.69 -4.92
CA GLY A 126 0.34 8.22 -6.10
C GLY A 126 0.94 9.62 -5.93
N GLU A 127 0.62 10.30 -4.84
CA GLU A 127 1.15 11.64 -4.51
C GLU A 127 2.31 11.54 -3.52
N LYS A 128 3.08 12.61 -3.39
CA LYS A 128 4.05 12.72 -2.30
C LYS A 128 3.33 12.98 -0.98
N ALA A 129 3.87 12.45 0.13
CA ALA A 129 3.24 12.61 1.44
C ALA A 129 2.96 14.07 1.80
N GLU A 130 3.87 14.98 1.44
CA GLU A 130 3.74 16.42 1.67
C GLU A 130 2.61 17.05 0.84
N GLU A 131 2.44 16.63 -0.41
CA GLU A 131 1.39 17.12 -1.30
C GLU A 131 0.02 16.57 -0.87
N LEU A 132 -0.05 15.28 -0.55
CA LEU A 132 -1.26 14.66 -0.02
C LEU A 132 -1.72 15.35 1.28
N MET A 133 -0.79 15.64 2.19
CA MET A 133 -1.10 16.36 3.43
C MET A 133 -1.72 17.75 3.14
N LYS A 134 -1.15 18.52 2.21
CA LYS A 134 -1.70 19.84 1.81
C LYS A 134 -3.11 19.72 1.22
N ILE A 135 -3.34 18.70 0.39
CA ILE A 135 -4.67 18.41 -0.18
C ILE A 135 -5.67 18.14 0.96
N LEU A 136 -5.33 17.28 1.91
CA LEU A 136 -6.18 16.94 3.04
C LEU A 136 -6.49 18.15 3.92
N GLU A 137 -5.49 18.97 4.24
CA GLU A 137 -5.66 20.22 5.00
C GLU A 137 -6.55 21.21 4.26
N SER A 138 -6.39 21.36 2.95
CA SER A 138 -7.23 22.26 2.15
C SER A 138 -8.69 21.83 2.12
N TYR A 139 -8.95 20.52 2.04
CA TYR A 139 -10.30 19.98 2.12
C TYR A 139 -10.90 20.15 3.51
N ARG A 140 -10.15 19.85 4.55
CA ARG A 140 -10.60 20.07 5.93
C ARG A 140 -10.96 21.52 6.17
N ASN A 141 -10.08 22.47 5.81
CA ASN A 141 -10.31 23.90 6.03
C ASN A 141 -11.49 24.47 5.19
N ARG A 142 -11.87 23.76 4.10
CA ARG A 142 -13.02 24.15 3.28
C ARG A 142 -14.35 23.71 3.89
N TYR A 143 -14.37 22.63 4.67
CA TYR A 143 -15.59 21.97 5.12
C TYR A 143 -15.76 21.95 6.65
N ILE A 144 -14.87 22.54 7.40
CA ILE A 144 -15.02 22.90 8.81
C ILE A 144 -15.23 24.39 8.94
#